data_cf9c61d6f53ef7e11ceb68442b03a7f1
#
_entry.id   cf9c61d6f53ef7e11ceb68442b03a7f1
#
_cell.length_a   1.000
_cell.length_b   1.000
_cell.length_c   1.000
_cell.angle_alpha   90.00
_cell.angle_beta   90.00
_cell.angle_gamma   90.00
#
_symmetry.space_group_name_H-M   'P 1'
#
loop_
_entity.id
_entity.type
_entity.pdbx_description
1 polymer ?
#
loop_
_entity_poly.entity_id
_entity_poly.type
_entity_poly.pdbx_seq_one_letter_code
_entity_poly.pdbx_strand_id
1 'polypeptide(L)'
;RNAPPRIVKGHPHMARRVGAFGAALALAILAGCVAVARAAEHELRAGPKTTHFGGWSAAHPHVLEVDSGDVVHMWTVSGEPGGVPLDAWDVPSELRAVWREACGAEDGTQPHRSPPLPHCGNPGPHIMTGPVKVRGAKPGDVLRVEVLSATPWVPWGWNAIREGKGALGVSRAYGFDAHKGGTFVVPIDLETMTSTLPWPAGGAVDATSPFFGQMGVAPAPDKGVVSSVAPGAHGGNLDDKLLGAGSVLFFKVNVEGALFSAGDGHAAQGDGEFCVTALETSLEGKFRLTVMRGDDEIPKKTKSASDDDDALARAVFANMTNPRAETETHFICMAFHENLDVAAELALVDAIAWARALTGASAESVYRTASLAFDLGIPQVVNGLKTARVAMPKAVIESMRAAGVAEKEKEVLNNERRETKKAAKKSEEEL
;
A
#
# COMPACT_ATOMS: atom_id res chain seq x y z
N ARG A 1 -53.73 21.32 55.32
CA ARG A 1 -54.05 22.74 55.40
C ARG A 1 -53.49 23.42 54.19
N ASN A 2 -54.19 23.92 53.36
CA ASN A 2 -55.19 24.77 52.79
C ASN A 2 -54.97 24.94 51.34
N ALA A 3 -55.78 24.58 50.56
CA ALA A 3 -56.83 24.97 49.65
C ALA A 3 -56.67 26.33 48.93
N PRO A 4 -57.16 26.39 47.66
CA PRO A 4 -56.89 27.41 46.64
C PRO A 4 -57.90 28.61 46.69
N PRO A 5 -57.72 29.57 45.79
CA PRO A 5 -58.88 30.04 45.02
C PRO A 5 -58.60 30.51 43.60
N ARG A 6 -59.48 30.23 42.78
CA ARG A 6 -60.71 30.85 42.20
C ARG A 6 -60.51 31.46 40.81
N ILE A 7 -61.38 30.97 39.98
CA ILE A 7 -61.73 31.33 38.62
C ILE A 7 -62.41 32.71 38.53
N VAL A 8 -62.15 33.48 37.47
CA VAL A 8 -63.06 34.51 36.98
C VAL A 8 -63.25 34.33 35.46
N LYS A 9 -64.52 34.18 35.08
CA LYS A 9 -65.01 34.12 33.69
C LYS A 9 -65.24 35.55 33.15
N GLY A 10 -65.17 35.69 31.85
CA GLY A 10 -65.66 36.84 31.10
C GLY A 10 -65.67 36.59 29.59
N HIS A 11 -66.86 36.41 29.04
CA HIS A 11 -67.24 36.34 27.60
C HIS A 11 -67.62 37.73 27.08
N PRO A 12 -68.08 37.82 25.80
CA PRO A 12 -67.53 37.58 24.47
C PRO A 12 -67.71 38.81 23.54
N HIS A 13 -67.33 38.71 22.28
CA HIS A 13 -67.86 39.35 21.08
C HIS A 13 -66.72 39.64 20.07
N MET A 14 -66.74 39.41 18.83
CA MET A 14 -67.67 39.36 17.74
C MET A 14 -66.94 38.84 16.48
N ALA A 15 -67.59 38.06 15.69
CA ALA A 15 -67.14 37.54 14.41
C ALA A 15 -66.92 38.62 13.36
N ARG A 16 -65.90 38.39 12.48
CA ARG A 16 -65.98 38.81 11.05
C ARG A 16 -65.33 37.74 10.20
N ARG A 17 -66.14 37.14 9.32
CA ARG A 17 -65.76 36.28 8.19
C ARG A 17 -65.10 37.18 7.12
N VAL A 18 -63.95 36.76 6.57
CA VAL A 18 -63.55 37.01 5.18
C VAL A 18 -62.78 35.80 4.68
N GLY A 19 -63.26 35.25 3.67
CA GLY A 19 -62.94 34.51 2.50
C GLY A 19 -61.71 33.60 2.49
N ALA A 20 -62.05 32.37 2.11
CA ALA A 20 -61.09 31.33 1.67
C ALA A 20 -60.37 31.77 0.38
N PHE A 21 -59.06 31.50 0.35
CA PHE A 21 -58.30 30.96 -0.77
C PHE A 21 -56.87 30.75 -0.24
N GLY A 22 -56.56 29.57 0.26
CA GLY A 22 -55.26 29.22 0.74
C GLY A 22 -54.72 28.06 -0.06
N ALA A 23 -53.85 28.32 -0.98
CA ALA A 23 -53.07 27.26 -1.60
C ALA A 23 -52.16 26.61 -0.53
N ALA A 24 -52.39 25.33 -0.29
CA ALA A 24 -51.49 24.50 0.49
C ALA A 24 -50.20 24.30 -0.32
N LEU A 25 -49.19 25.10 -0.02
CA LEU A 25 -47.84 24.89 -0.50
C LEU A 25 -47.21 23.80 0.39
N ALA A 26 -47.37 22.54 -0.03
CA ALA A 26 -46.64 21.43 0.54
C ALA A 26 -45.16 21.61 0.18
N LEU A 27 -44.38 22.15 1.11
CA LEU A 27 -42.92 22.11 1.07
C LEU A 27 -42.49 20.67 1.27
N ALA A 28 -42.40 19.92 0.15
CA ALA A 28 -41.65 18.67 0.15
C ALA A 28 -40.17 19.04 0.32
N ILE A 29 -39.69 19.07 1.56
CA ILE A 29 -38.26 18.99 1.85
C ILE A 29 -37.83 17.61 1.40
N LEU A 30 -37.38 17.48 0.16
CA LEU A 30 -36.52 16.41 -0.28
C LEU A 30 -35.22 16.57 0.53
N ALA A 31 -35.21 16.02 1.73
CA ALA A 31 -34.00 15.66 2.41
C ALA A 31 -33.33 14.61 1.53
N GLY A 32 -32.55 15.05 0.57
CA GLY A 32 -31.58 14.20 -0.10
C GLY A 32 -30.61 13.73 0.98
N CYS A 33 -30.95 12.63 1.66
CA CYS A 33 -29.97 11.83 2.34
C CYS A 33 -28.99 11.37 1.26
N VAL A 34 -27.92 12.12 1.06
CA VAL A 34 -26.69 11.54 0.54
C VAL A 34 -26.28 10.57 1.63
N ALA A 35 -26.75 9.32 1.52
CA ALA A 35 -26.23 8.23 2.30
C ALA A 35 -24.73 8.21 1.94
N VAL A 36 -23.89 8.70 2.85
CA VAL A 36 -22.48 8.41 2.79
C VAL A 36 -22.42 6.89 2.85
N ALA A 37 -22.24 6.26 1.70
CA ALA A 37 -22.12 4.82 1.63
C ALA A 37 -20.98 4.44 2.57
N ARG A 38 -21.32 3.73 3.64
CA ARG A 38 -20.31 3.22 4.56
C ARG A 38 -19.50 2.20 3.76
N ALA A 39 -18.16 2.33 3.79
CA ALA A 39 -17.27 1.38 3.18
C ALA A 39 -17.66 -0.05 3.59
N ALA A 40 -17.90 -0.91 2.61
CA ALA A 40 -18.21 -2.31 2.87
C ALA A 40 -16.92 -3.07 3.27
N GLU A 41 -17.09 -4.12 4.06
CA GLU A 41 -16.01 -5.05 4.39
C GLU A 41 -16.30 -6.40 3.71
N HIS A 42 -15.31 -6.93 3.00
CA HIS A 42 -15.38 -8.16 2.25
C HIS A 42 -14.32 -9.14 2.79
N GLU A 43 -14.63 -10.42 2.79
CA GLU A 43 -13.67 -11.48 3.15
C GLU A 43 -13.15 -12.19 1.90
N LEU A 44 -11.85 -12.45 1.86
CA LEU A 44 -11.19 -13.21 0.81
C LEU A 44 -10.16 -14.17 1.38
N ARG A 45 -10.47 -15.46 1.42
CA ARG A 45 -9.57 -16.50 1.90
C ARG A 45 -8.77 -17.12 0.76
N ALA A 46 -7.49 -17.41 1.02
CA ALA A 46 -6.65 -18.17 0.11
C ALA A 46 -7.27 -19.54 -0.19
N GLY A 47 -7.17 -19.96 -1.43
CA GLY A 47 -7.62 -21.26 -1.88
C GLY A 47 -7.39 -21.42 -3.39
N PRO A 48 -7.63 -22.60 -3.96
CA PRO A 48 -7.30 -22.88 -5.36
C PRO A 48 -7.95 -21.94 -6.38
N LYS A 49 -9.13 -21.38 -6.03
CA LYS A 49 -9.88 -20.48 -6.93
C LYS A 49 -9.72 -19.01 -6.60
N THR A 50 -9.02 -18.68 -5.52
CA THR A 50 -8.87 -17.33 -5.00
C THR A 50 -7.41 -16.90 -4.90
N THR A 51 -6.53 -17.71 -5.45
CA THR A 51 -5.09 -17.42 -5.53
C THR A 51 -4.58 -17.58 -6.94
N HIS A 52 -3.48 -16.88 -7.24
CA HIS A 52 -2.62 -17.18 -8.38
C HIS A 52 -1.22 -17.50 -7.88
N PHE A 53 -0.55 -18.45 -8.53
CA PHE A 53 0.72 -18.97 -8.07
C PHE A 53 1.84 -18.57 -9.03
N GLY A 54 2.88 -17.97 -8.49
CA GLY A 54 4.17 -17.74 -9.13
C GLY A 54 4.24 -16.58 -10.11
N GLY A 55 3.14 -15.95 -10.48
CA GLY A 55 3.18 -14.89 -11.48
C GLY A 55 2.05 -13.88 -11.40
N TRP A 56 2.32 -12.69 -11.88
CA TRP A 56 1.41 -11.57 -12.05
C TRP A 56 0.98 -11.44 -13.50
N SER A 57 -0.31 -11.27 -13.78
CA SER A 57 -0.79 -11.12 -15.16
C SER A 57 -2.10 -10.33 -15.23
N ALA A 58 -2.23 -9.52 -16.28
CA ALA A 58 -3.48 -8.86 -16.63
C ALA A 58 -4.58 -9.86 -17.06
N ALA A 59 -4.20 -11.10 -17.41
CA ALA A 59 -5.12 -12.14 -17.83
C ALA A 59 -5.70 -12.98 -16.67
N HIS A 60 -5.23 -12.78 -15.43
CA HIS A 60 -5.83 -13.46 -14.29
C HIS A 60 -7.27 -12.97 -14.07
N PRO A 61 -8.26 -13.87 -14.01
CA PRO A 61 -9.62 -13.49 -13.70
C PRO A 61 -9.70 -12.96 -12.26
N HIS A 62 -10.42 -11.86 -12.04
CA HIS A 62 -10.68 -11.40 -10.69
C HIS A 62 -11.56 -12.39 -9.92
N VAL A 63 -11.35 -12.49 -8.62
CA VAL A 63 -12.05 -13.40 -7.72
C VAL A 63 -13.00 -12.68 -6.77
N LEU A 64 -12.86 -11.37 -6.67
CA LEU A 64 -13.69 -10.47 -5.90
C LEU A 64 -13.80 -9.13 -6.63
N GLU A 65 -14.97 -8.49 -6.57
CA GLU A 65 -15.17 -7.13 -7.09
C GLU A 65 -15.72 -6.24 -5.98
N VAL A 66 -15.09 -5.08 -5.76
CA VAL A 66 -15.38 -4.15 -4.67
C VAL A 66 -15.53 -2.72 -5.17
N ASP A 67 -16.13 -1.84 -4.38
CA ASP A 67 -16.18 -0.41 -4.66
C ASP A 67 -14.93 0.31 -4.12
N SER A 68 -14.61 1.47 -4.71
CA SER A 68 -13.55 2.32 -4.21
C SER A 68 -13.84 2.78 -2.78
N GLY A 69 -12.90 2.54 -1.87
CA GLY A 69 -13.00 2.83 -0.45
C GLY A 69 -13.41 1.63 0.41
N ASP A 70 -13.82 0.52 -0.19
CA ASP A 70 -14.13 -0.71 0.53
C ASP A 70 -12.89 -1.32 1.18
N VAL A 71 -13.12 -2.15 2.20
CA VAL A 71 -12.10 -2.89 2.91
C VAL A 71 -12.18 -4.36 2.54
N VAL A 72 -11.04 -4.95 2.20
CA VAL A 72 -10.91 -6.39 1.95
C VAL A 72 -10.08 -7.02 3.07
N HIS A 73 -10.67 -7.93 3.81
CA HIS A 73 -9.98 -8.80 4.78
C HIS A 73 -9.48 -10.03 4.03
N MET A 74 -8.17 -10.14 3.85
CA MET A 74 -7.52 -11.23 3.12
C MET A 74 -6.80 -12.17 4.06
N TRP A 75 -6.95 -13.48 3.84
CA TRP A 75 -6.07 -14.52 4.38
C TRP A 75 -5.15 -14.99 3.27
N THR A 76 -3.85 -14.96 3.52
CA THR A 76 -2.84 -15.46 2.60
C THR A 76 -2.19 -16.71 3.15
N VAL A 77 -1.57 -17.48 2.28
CA VAL A 77 -0.77 -18.66 2.65
C VAL A 77 0.64 -18.52 2.11
N SER A 78 1.63 -18.93 2.88
CA SER A 78 3.04 -18.89 2.51
C SER A 78 3.66 -20.27 2.56
N GLY A 79 4.52 -20.56 1.60
CA GLY A 79 5.28 -21.77 1.48
C GLY A 79 5.11 -22.45 0.12
N GLU A 80 6.22 -22.66 -0.56
CA GLU A 80 6.24 -23.45 -1.79
C GLU A 80 6.30 -24.95 -1.48
N PRO A 81 5.77 -25.80 -2.38
CA PRO A 81 5.85 -27.24 -2.24
C PRO A 81 7.30 -27.73 -2.13
N GLY A 82 7.57 -28.63 -1.20
CA GLY A 82 8.91 -29.16 -0.92
C GLY A 82 9.84 -28.21 -0.17
N GLY A 83 9.41 -26.98 0.10
CA GLY A 83 10.15 -26.00 0.91
C GLY A 83 9.79 -26.02 2.39
N VAL A 84 8.58 -26.50 2.74
CA VAL A 84 8.09 -26.57 4.12
C VAL A 84 8.06 -28.03 4.57
N PRO A 85 8.66 -28.41 5.71
CA PRO A 85 8.54 -29.73 6.30
C PRO A 85 7.09 -29.99 6.74
N LEU A 86 6.41 -30.95 6.10
CA LEU A 86 4.98 -31.21 6.27
C LEU A 86 4.61 -31.97 7.53
N ASP A 87 5.55 -32.66 8.11
CA ASP A 87 5.40 -33.57 9.27
C ASP A 87 5.69 -32.88 10.60
N ALA A 88 6.28 -31.70 10.57
CA ALA A 88 6.69 -30.99 11.78
C ALA A 88 5.61 -30.01 12.31
N TRP A 89 4.65 -29.58 11.48
CA TRP A 89 3.71 -28.52 11.82
C TRP A 89 2.34 -28.68 11.14
N ASP A 90 1.32 -28.07 11.72
CA ASP A 90 -0.03 -28.05 11.15
C ASP A 90 -0.08 -27.10 9.95
N VAL A 91 0.15 -27.63 8.77
CA VAL A 91 0.10 -26.88 7.51
C VAL A 91 -1.37 -26.61 7.15
N PRO A 92 -1.77 -25.34 6.93
CA PRO A 92 -3.14 -24.99 6.62
C PRO A 92 -3.75 -25.80 5.48
N SER A 93 -5.00 -26.20 5.63
CA SER A 93 -5.77 -26.91 4.59
C SER A 93 -5.85 -26.11 3.29
N GLU A 94 -5.89 -24.80 3.39
CA GLU A 94 -5.88 -23.84 2.28
C GLU A 94 -4.59 -23.96 1.46
N LEU A 95 -3.43 -24.03 2.13
CA LEU A 95 -2.14 -24.18 1.47
C LEU A 95 -2.03 -25.55 0.78
N ARG A 96 -2.44 -26.63 1.47
CA ARG A 96 -2.50 -27.99 0.89
C ARG A 96 -3.41 -28.03 -0.34
N ALA A 97 -4.55 -27.34 -0.31
CA ALA A 97 -5.47 -27.27 -1.43
C ALA A 97 -4.87 -26.52 -2.65
N VAL A 98 -4.15 -25.43 -2.40
CA VAL A 98 -3.42 -24.71 -3.46
C VAL A 98 -2.33 -25.59 -4.08
N TRP A 99 -1.56 -26.31 -3.27
CA TRP A 99 -0.55 -27.25 -3.79
C TRP A 99 -1.16 -28.39 -4.59
N ARG A 100 -2.28 -28.95 -4.13
CA ARG A 100 -2.99 -30.00 -4.87
C ARG A 100 -3.39 -29.52 -6.27
N GLU A 101 -3.93 -28.31 -6.38
CA GLU A 101 -4.33 -27.71 -7.66
C GLU A 101 -3.11 -27.45 -8.56
N ALA A 102 -2.06 -26.84 -8.01
CA ALA A 102 -0.89 -26.44 -8.77
C ALA A 102 0.05 -27.58 -9.14
N CYS A 103 0.20 -28.58 -8.27
CA CYS A 103 1.22 -29.62 -8.35
C CYS A 103 0.64 -31.02 -8.60
N GLY A 104 -0.63 -31.24 -8.29
CA GLY A 104 -1.31 -32.55 -8.39
C GLY A 104 -1.34 -33.34 -7.07
N ALA A 105 -0.78 -32.82 -5.97
CA ALA A 105 -0.82 -33.46 -4.65
C ALA A 105 -0.78 -32.43 -3.51
N GLU A 106 -1.39 -32.79 -2.35
CA GLU A 106 -1.50 -31.93 -1.15
C GLU A 106 -0.16 -31.67 -0.45
N ASP A 107 0.80 -32.54 -0.67
CA ASP A 107 2.17 -32.40 -0.18
C ASP A 107 3.08 -31.64 -1.17
N GLY A 108 2.50 -31.16 -2.29
CA GLY A 108 3.22 -30.47 -3.33
C GLY A 108 4.11 -31.34 -4.17
N THR A 109 4.06 -32.66 -4.03
CA THR A 109 4.75 -33.58 -4.96
C THR A 109 4.12 -33.49 -6.35
N GLN A 110 4.88 -33.90 -7.37
CA GLN A 110 4.42 -33.96 -8.74
C GLN A 110 4.43 -35.42 -9.19
N PRO A 111 3.44 -36.24 -8.79
CA PRO A 111 3.49 -37.71 -8.90
C PRO A 111 3.56 -38.20 -10.36
N HIS A 112 3.20 -37.35 -11.30
CA HIS A 112 3.23 -37.70 -12.75
C HIS A 112 4.39 -37.06 -13.50
N ARG A 113 5.38 -36.45 -12.79
CA ARG A 113 6.53 -35.77 -13.41
C ARG A 113 7.85 -36.22 -12.82
N SER A 114 8.81 -36.55 -13.68
CA SER A 114 10.19 -36.85 -13.30
C SER A 114 11.15 -36.30 -14.38
N PRO A 115 12.05 -35.36 -14.05
CA PRO A 115 12.15 -34.65 -12.76
C PRO A 115 10.98 -33.70 -12.51
N PRO A 116 10.69 -33.33 -11.24
CA PRO A 116 9.71 -32.33 -10.91
C PRO A 116 10.09 -30.96 -11.47
N LEU A 117 9.10 -30.17 -11.88
CA LEU A 117 9.36 -28.78 -12.33
C LEU A 117 9.50 -27.85 -11.12
N PRO A 118 10.41 -26.89 -11.14
CA PRO A 118 10.45 -25.83 -10.15
C PRO A 118 9.07 -25.17 -10.01
N HIS A 119 8.67 -24.87 -8.77
CA HIS A 119 7.40 -24.21 -8.45
C HIS A 119 6.18 -24.85 -9.15
N CYS A 120 6.21 -26.18 -9.34
CA CYS A 120 5.19 -26.94 -10.06
C CYS A 120 4.94 -26.46 -11.50
N GLY A 121 5.93 -25.84 -12.13
CA GLY A 121 5.84 -25.26 -13.48
C GLY A 121 5.32 -23.83 -13.53
N ASN A 122 5.11 -23.21 -12.37
CA ASN A 122 4.76 -21.79 -12.27
C ASN A 122 6.01 -20.89 -12.40
N PRO A 123 5.86 -19.63 -12.82
CA PRO A 123 7.00 -18.74 -13.08
C PRO A 123 7.75 -18.27 -11.83
N GLY A 124 7.25 -18.53 -10.64
CA GLY A 124 7.89 -18.19 -9.36
C GLY A 124 7.28 -18.95 -8.17
N PRO A 125 7.81 -18.76 -6.95
CA PRO A 125 7.43 -19.55 -5.78
C PRO A 125 6.23 -19.04 -4.99
N HIS A 126 5.84 -17.76 -5.16
CA HIS A 126 4.91 -17.10 -4.25
C HIS A 126 3.45 -17.35 -4.62
N ILE A 127 2.62 -17.46 -3.60
CA ILE A 127 1.16 -17.61 -3.71
C ILE A 127 0.53 -16.27 -3.32
N MET A 128 -0.21 -15.64 -4.23
CA MET A 128 -0.89 -14.37 -4.00
C MET A 128 -2.40 -14.58 -3.94
N THR A 129 -3.05 -14.08 -2.90
CA THR A 129 -4.52 -14.06 -2.76
C THR A 129 -5.07 -12.87 -3.57
N GLY A 130 -6.06 -13.14 -4.40
CA GLY A 130 -6.62 -12.21 -5.37
C GLY A 130 -6.71 -12.82 -6.78
N PRO A 131 -6.87 -12.00 -7.85
CA PRO A 131 -6.94 -10.54 -7.85
C PRO A 131 -8.30 -9.98 -7.42
N VAL A 132 -8.26 -8.81 -6.77
CA VAL A 132 -9.45 -8.02 -6.43
C VAL A 132 -9.62 -6.92 -7.48
N LYS A 133 -10.79 -6.88 -8.12
CA LYS A 133 -11.18 -5.82 -9.05
C LYS A 133 -11.82 -4.67 -8.28
N VAL A 134 -11.31 -3.46 -8.44
CA VAL A 134 -11.92 -2.25 -7.88
C VAL A 134 -12.72 -1.54 -8.96
N ARG A 135 -14.05 -1.44 -8.76
CA ARG A 135 -14.96 -0.84 -9.74
C ARG A 135 -14.54 0.59 -10.10
N GLY A 136 -14.52 0.85 -11.40
CA GLY A 136 -14.22 2.16 -11.95
C GLY A 136 -12.75 2.55 -11.97
N ALA A 137 -11.81 1.71 -11.49
CA ALA A 137 -10.39 1.92 -11.72
C ALA A 137 -10.05 1.73 -13.19
N LYS A 138 -9.29 2.66 -13.78
CA LYS A 138 -8.92 2.67 -15.19
C LYS A 138 -7.40 2.85 -15.36
N PRO A 139 -6.83 2.40 -16.48
CA PRO A 139 -5.43 2.69 -16.78
C PRO A 139 -5.14 4.19 -16.68
N GLY A 140 -4.07 4.54 -15.95
CA GLY A 140 -3.68 5.92 -15.67
C GLY A 140 -4.10 6.43 -14.29
N ASP A 141 -5.11 5.83 -13.65
CA ASP A 141 -5.42 6.08 -12.24
C ASP A 141 -4.30 5.57 -11.33
N VAL A 142 -4.39 5.90 -10.05
CA VAL A 142 -3.58 5.30 -8.98
C VAL A 142 -4.50 4.55 -8.02
N LEU A 143 -4.16 3.32 -7.69
CA LEU A 143 -4.77 2.59 -6.60
C LEU A 143 -4.02 2.91 -5.31
N ARG A 144 -4.71 3.53 -4.36
CA ARG A 144 -4.25 3.76 -3.00
C ARG A 144 -4.68 2.56 -2.14
N VAL A 145 -3.72 1.89 -1.55
CA VAL A 145 -3.89 0.69 -0.72
C VAL A 145 -3.45 1.02 0.70
N GLU A 146 -4.38 1.11 1.64
CA GLU A 146 -4.07 1.25 3.07
C GLU A 146 -3.98 -0.13 3.70
N VAL A 147 -2.85 -0.46 4.29
CA VAL A 147 -2.65 -1.67 5.10
C VAL A 147 -3.17 -1.39 6.51
N LEU A 148 -4.41 -1.78 6.79
CA LEU A 148 -5.06 -1.51 8.08
C LEU A 148 -4.62 -2.50 9.16
N SER A 149 -4.28 -3.72 8.76
CA SER A 149 -3.72 -4.75 9.64
C SER A 149 -2.90 -5.76 8.84
N ALA A 150 -1.94 -6.38 9.52
CA ALA A 150 -1.20 -7.54 9.06
C ALA A 150 -0.87 -8.37 10.29
N THR A 151 -1.26 -9.66 10.32
CA THR A 151 -1.10 -10.52 11.50
C THR A 151 -0.87 -11.97 11.07
N PRO A 152 0.12 -12.68 11.61
CA PRO A 152 0.23 -14.12 11.44
C PRO A 152 -1.02 -14.82 11.98
N TRP A 153 -1.56 -15.78 11.21
CA TRP A 153 -2.69 -16.58 11.67
C TRP A 153 -2.33 -18.07 11.87
N VAL A 154 -1.06 -18.40 11.61
CA VAL A 154 -0.47 -19.70 11.94
C VAL A 154 0.63 -19.50 12.99
N PRO A 155 0.82 -20.42 13.96
CA PRO A 155 1.79 -20.26 15.04
C PRO A 155 3.22 -20.65 14.63
N TRP A 156 3.56 -20.47 13.36
CA TRP A 156 4.87 -20.79 12.82
C TRP A 156 5.19 -20.00 11.55
N GLY A 157 6.46 -19.91 11.29
CA GLY A 157 7.02 -19.43 10.04
C GLY A 157 8.18 -20.33 9.61
N TRP A 158 8.85 -19.96 8.55
CA TRP A 158 10.01 -20.68 8.07
C TRP A 158 11.06 -19.73 7.48
N ASN A 159 12.32 -20.19 7.54
CA ASN A 159 13.44 -19.51 6.90
C ASN A 159 14.31 -20.56 6.20
N ALA A 160 14.87 -20.24 5.05
CA ALA A 160 15.64 -21.19 4.27
C ALA A 160 16.94 -20.59 3.72
N ILE A 161 18.00 -21.38 3.73
CA ILE A 161 19.17 -21.15 2.89
C ILE A 161 19.03 -22.03 1.64
N ARG A 162 19.12 -21.44 0.45
CA ARG A 162 18.96 -22.15 -0.82
C ARG A 162 20.27 -22.16 -1.58
N GLU A 163 20.64 -23.30 -2.19
CA GLU A 163 21.87 -23.47 -2.96
C GLU A 163 21.96 -22.41 -4.05
N GLY A 164 23.09 -21.71 -4.09
CA GLY A 164 23.38 -20.65 -5.06
C GLY A 164 22.51 -19.41 -4.98
N LYS A 165 21.70 -19.25 -3.93
CA LYS A 165 20.81 -18.11 -3.69
C LYS A 165 21.26 -17.28 -2.49
N GLY A 166 20.62 -16.10 -2.33
CA GLY A 166 20.97 -15.17 -1.26
C GLY A 166 22.17 -14.29 -1.60
N ALA A 167 22.44 -13.34 -0.73
CA ALA A 167 23.51 -12.36 -0.92
C ALA A 167 24.91 -12.99 -0.98
N LEU A 168 25.11 -14.13 -0.32
CA LEU A 168 26.36 -14.89 -0.29
C LEU A 168 26.29 -16.20 -1.11
N GLY A 169 25.21 -16.46 -1.81
CA GLY A 169 24.97 -17.71 -2.53
C GLY A 169 25.96 -17.99 -3.67
N VAL A 170 26.66 -16.96 -4.17
CA VAL A 170 27.71 -17.07 -5.18
C VAL A 170 29.10 -16.79 -4.58
N SER A 171 29.18 -16.48 -3.30
CA SER A 171 30.41 -16.21 -2.58
C SER A 171 31.01 -17.50 -2.04
N ARG A 172 32.32 -17.66 -2.14
CA ARG A 172 33.04 -18.75 -1.48
C ARG A 172 33.23 -18.54 0.01
N ALA A 173 32.84 -17.38 0.54
CA ALA A 173 32.88 -17.11 1.96
C ALA A 173 31.93 -18.05 2.71
N TYR A 174 32.44 -18.68 3.77
CA TYR A 174 31.67 -19.62 4.62
C TYR A 174 31.07 -20.83 3.89
N GLY A 175 31.36 -21.05 2.60
CA GLY A 175 30.86 -22.20 1.84
C GLY A 175 29.38 -22.15 1.44
N PHE A 176 28.73 -21.00 1.46
CA PHE A 176 27.33 -20.86 1.08
C PHE A 176 27.08 -21.07 -0.41
N ASP A 177 28.10 -20.87 -1.26
CA ASP A 177 28.04 -21.18 -2.71
C ASP A 177 27.80 -22.68 -3.01
N ALA A 178 28.21 -23.55 -2.08
CA ALA A 178 28.04 -24.99 -2.15
C ALA A 178 27.05 -25.54 -1.09
N HIS A 179 26.35 -24.67 -0.38
CA HIS A 179 25.37 -25.09 0.64
C HIS A 179 24.16 -25.76 -0.04
N LYS A 180 23.87 -26.98 0.34
CA LYS A 180 22.79 -27.78 -0.25
C LYS A 180 21.36 -27.31 0.08
N GLY A 181 21.26 -26.21 0.80
CA GLY A 181 20.00 -25.68 1.28
C GLY A 181 19.56 -26.29 2.60
N GLY A 182 18.48 -25.79 3.12
CA GLY A 182 17.84 -26.25 4.34
C GLY A 182 16.76 -25.26 4.75
N THR A 183 15.63 -25.80 5.18
CA THR A 183 14.52 -25.01 5.73
C THR A 183 14.44 -25.25 7.23
N PHE A 184 14.37 -24.18 7.99
CA PHE A 184 14.06 -24.19 9.39
C PHE A 184 12.64 -23.71 9.61
N VAL A 185 11.83 -24.49 10.30
CA VAL A 185 10.54 -24.03 10.80
C VAL A 185 10.75 -23.34 12.14
N VAL A 186 10.18 -22.15 12.28
CA VAL A 186 10.37 -21.26 13.42
C VAL A 186 9.02 -21.06 14.09
N PRO A 187 8.87 -21.42 15.37
CA PRO A 187 7.63 -21.15 16.09
C PRO A 187 7.41 -19.67 16.27
N ILE A 188 6.14 -19.24 16.13
CA ILE A 188 5.68 -17.88 16.40
C ILE A 188 4.71 -17.95 17.57
N ASP A 189 5.00 -17.27 18.64
CA ASP A 189 4.05 -17.02 19.72
C ASP A 189 3.10 -15.91 19.29
N LEU A 190 1.85 -16.28 19.02
CA LEU A 190 0.82 -15.33 18.52
C LEU A 190 0.29 -14.40 19.60
N GLU A 191 0.56 -14.64 20.88
CA GLU A 191 0.15 -13.75 21.98
C GLU A 191 1.19 -12.64 22.18
N THR A 192 2.47 -13.03 22.19
CA THR A 192 3.59 -12.07 22.42
C THR A 192 4.17 -11.54 21.13
N MET A 193 3.81 -12.11 19.98
CA MET A 193 4.36 -11.78 18.65
C MET A 193 5.89 -11.87 18.66
N THR A 194 6.42 -12.95 19.23
CA THR A 194 7.87 -13.24 19.28
C THR A 194 8.16 -14.62 18.70
N SER A 195 9.36 -14.79 18.21
CA SER A 195 9.86 -16.06 17.67
C SER A 195 11.20 -16.39 18.27
N THR A 196 11.38 -17.64 18.73
CA THR A 196 12.68 -18.16 19.14
C THR A 196 13.33 -18.90 17.98
N LEU A 197 14.51 -18.44 17.57
CA LEU A 197 15.22 -19.01 16.44
C LEU A 197 15.77 -20.40 16.79
N PRO A 198 15.53 -21.43 15.95
CA PRO A 198 15.80 -22.84 16.32
C PRO A 198 17.27 -23.26 16.19
N TRP A 199 18.15 -22.40 15.64
CA TRP A 199 19.57 -22.71 15.51
C TRP A 199 20.38 -22.27 16.74
N PRO A 200 21.56 -22.90 17.00
CA PRO A 200 22.39 -22.54 18.14
C PRO A 200 22.76 -21.05 18.14
N ALA A 201 22.64 -20.41 19.29
CA ALA A 201 22.85 -18.97 19.48
C ALA A 201 21.98 -18.05 18.62
N GLY A 202 20.84 -18.55 18.11
CA GLY A 202 19.95 -17.77 17.27
C GLY A 202 19.17 -16.68 18.00
N GLY A 203 18.87 -16.86 19.30
CA GLY A 203 18.14 -15.87 20.08
C GLY A 203 16.65 -15.76 19.73
N ALA A 204 16.07 -14.58 19.91
CA ALA A 204 14.68 -14.28 19.59
C ALA A 204 14.58 -13.18 18.53
N VAL A 205 13.52 -13.21 17.75
CA VAL A 205 13.18 -12.20 16.75
C VAL A 205 11.80 -11.64 17.08
N ASP A 206 11.70 -10.32 16.99
CA ASP A 206 10.44 -9.60 17.12
C ASP A 206 9.59 -9.74 15.84
N ALA A 207 8.37 -10.22 15.99
CA ALA A 207 7.38 -10.39 14.93
C ALA A 207 6.19 -9.43 15.08
N THR A 208 6.34 -8.33 15.83
CA THR A 208 5.25 -7.37 16.09
C THR A 208 4.92 -6.47 14.90
N SER A 209 5.76 -6.46 13.87
CA SER A 209 5.59 -5.63 12.68
C SER A 209 5.58 -6.47 11.39
N PRO A 210 4.66 -7.44 11.27
CA PRO A 210 4.56 -8.26 10.07
C PRO A 210 4.09 -7.44 8.87
N PHE A 211 4.45 -7.89 7.67
CA PHE A 211 4.08 -7.24 6.43
C PHE A 211 3.95 -8.25 5.27
N PHE A 212 3.35 -7.83 4.16
CA PHE A 212 3.24 -8.63 2.96
C PHE A 212 4.41 -8.30 2.03
N GLY A 213 5.26 -9.28 1.72
CA GLY A 213 6.36 -9.14 0.76
C GLY A 213 5.85 -8.89 -0.65
N GLN A 214 4.75 -9.57 -1.01
CA GLN A 214 4.06 -9.40 -2.29
C GLN A 214 2.82 -8.52 -2.12
N MET A 215 2.86 -7.33 -2.70
CA MET A 215 1.68 -6.47 -2.88
C MET A 215 1.75 -5.78 -4.24
N GLY A 216 0.65 -5.77 -4.98
CA GLY A 216 0.66 -5.12 -6.28
C GLY A 216 -0.67 -5.17 -7.03
N VAL A 217 -0.65 -4.62 -8.22
CA VAL A 217 -1.74 -4.62 -9.20
C VAL A 217 -1.31 -5.42 -10.44
N ALA A 218 -2.25 -5.73 -11.33
CA ALA A 218 -1.88 -6.39 -12.57
C ALA A 218 -0.86 -5.55 -13.38
N PRO A 219 0.19 -6.17 -13.94
CA PRO A 219 1.08 -5.50 -14.88
C PRO A 219 0.35 -5.10 -16.16
N ALA A 220 0.95 -4.24 -16.97
CA ALA A 220 0.43 -3.89 -18.28
C ALA A 220 0.31 -5.15 -19.17
N PRO A 221 -0.74 -5.23 -20.02
CA PRO A 221 -1.04 -6.46 -20.79
C PRO A 221 0.10 -6.93 -21.71
N ASP A 222 0.91 -6.01 -22.22
CA ASP A 222 2.08 -6.30 -23.08
C ASP A 222 3.21 -7.03 -22.33
N LYS A 223 3.19 -7.04 -21.02
CA LYS A 223 4.17 -7.76 -20.18
C LYS A 223 3.88 -9.26 -20.07
N GLY A 224 2.66 -9.69 -20.45
CA GLY A 224 2.25 -11.09 -20.31
C GLY A 224 2.22 -11.55 -18.87
N VAL A 225 2.89 -12.65 -18.56
CA VAL A 225 3.05 -13.16 -17.20
C VAL A 225 4.40 -12.71 -16.64
N VAL A 226 4.38 -11.95 -15.57
CA VAL A 226 5.58 -11.49 -14.83
C VAL A 226 5.81 -12.41 -13.64
N SER A 227 7.03 -12.96 -13.52
CA SER A 227 7.40 -13.81 -12.38
C SER A 227 7.24 -13.09 -11.06
N SER A 228 6.76 -13.80 -10.03
CA SER A 228 6.66 -13.28 -8.68
C SER A 228 8.01 -13.09 -7.97
N VAL A 229 9.12 -13.52 -8.58
CA VAL A 229 10.46 -13.39 -7.96
C VAL A 229 10.90 -11.93 -7.90
N ALA A 230 10.75 -11.17 -8.98
CA ALA A 230 11.25 -9.80 -9.07
C ALA A 230 10.13 -8.77 -8.84
N PRO A 231 10.40 -7.68 -8.11
CA PRO A 231 9.51 -6.53 -8.04
C PRO A 231 9.52 -5.73 -9.34
N GLY A 232 8.55 -4.84 -9.50
CA GLY A 232 8.47 -3.97 -10.68
C GLY A 232 7.49 -2.81 -10.53
N ALA A 233 7.19 -2.14 -11.63
CA ALA A 233 6.25 -1.02 -11.68
C ALA A 233 4.82 -1.38 -11.21
N HIS A 234 4.45 -2.65 -11.27
CA HIS A 234 3.18 -3.18 -10.80
C HIS A 234 3.16 -3.47 -9.28
N GLY A 235 4.29 -3.36 -8.61
CA GLY A 235 4.52 -3.88 -7.26
C GLY A 235 5.21 -5.23 -7.32
N GLY A 236 4.57 -6.25 -6.77
CA GLY A 236 5.11 -7.61 -6.67
C GLY A 236 5.97 -7.77 -5.43
N ASN A 237 7.13 -8.36 -5.56
CA ASN A 237 8.07 -8.71 -4.49
C ASN A 237 8.81 -7.50 -3.92
N LEU A 238 8.11 -6.65 -3.17
CA LEU A 238 8.66 -5.41 -2.63
C LEU A 238 9.60 -5.66 -1.45
N ASP A 239 9.29 -6.66 -0.62
CA ASP A 239 10.04 -7.12 0.55
C ASP A 239 10.51 -5.99 1.47
N ASP A 240 9.68 -4.97 1.64
CA ASP A 240 10.02 -3.80 2.46
C ASP A 240 9.26 -3.82 3.78
N LYS A 241 9.99 -4.03 4.88
CA LYS A 241 9.45 -4.09 6.24
C LYS A 241 8.72 -2.82 6.71
N LEU A 242 8.88 -1.69 6.01
CA LEU A 242 8.15 -0.46 6.31
C LEU A 242 6.70 -0.49 5.79
N LEU A 243 6.31 -1.50 5.00
CA LEU A 243 5.01 -1.62 4.36
C LEU A 243 4.00 -2.46 5.16
N GLY A 244 4.17 -2.53 6.47
CA GLY A 244 3.25 -3.19 7.41
C GLY A 244 2.00 -2.38 7.73
N ALA A 245 1.28 -2.79 8.78
CA ALA A 245 0.08 -2.09 9.24
C ALA A 245 0.32 -0.60 9.51
N GLY A 246 -0.60 0.25 9.05
CA GLY A 246 -0.49 1.71 9.11
C GLY A 246 0.21 2.35 7.91
N SER A 247 0.77 1.55 6.99
CA SER A 247 1.32 2.07 5.73
C SER A 247 0.24 2.24 4.66
N VAL A 248 0.54 3.08 3.68
CA VAL A 248 -0.28 3.30 2.49
C VAL A 248 0.62 3.15 1.27
N LEU A 249 0.21 2.33 0.32
CA LEU A 249 0.91 2.13 -0.94
C LEU A 249 0.12 2.76 -2.10
N PHE A 250 0.85 3.21 -3.10
CA PHE A 250 0.31 3.80 -4.31
C PHE A 250 0.81 3.01 -5.52
N PHE A 251 -0.12 2.44 -6.28
CA PHE A 251 0.18 1.67 -7.48
C PHE A 251 -0.46 2.32 -8.70
N LYS A 252 0.30 2.52 -9.76
CA LYS A 252 -0.24 2.96 -11.04
C LYS A 252 -1.14 1.86 -11.62
N VAL A 253 -2.37 2.20 -11.96
CA VAL A 253 -3.32 1.26 -12.57
C VAL A 253 -2.96 1.05 -14.04
N ASN A 254 -2.74 -0.21 -14.43
CA ASN A 254 -2.36 -0.58 -15.79
C ASN A 254 -3.53 -1.18 -16.59
N VAL A 255 -4.54 -1.72 -15.89
CA VAL A 255 -5.72 -2.37 -16.48
C VAL A 255 -6.99 -1.96 -15.78
N GLU A 256 -8.14 -2.13 -16.43
CA GLU A 256 -9.43 -1.90 -15.77
C GLU A 256 -9.56 -2.73 -14.49
N GLY A 257 -10.00 -2.08 -13.43
CA GLY A 257 -10.19 -2.70 -12.12
C GLY A 257 -8.92 -2.86 -11.31
N ALA A 258 -7.76 -2.38 -11.77
CA ALA A 258 -6.45 -2.48 -11.12
C ALA A 258 -5.98 -3.92 -10.85
N LEU A 259 -6.85 -4.82 -10.38
CA LEU A 259 -6.59 -6.23 -10.08
C LEU A 259 -5.51 -6.40 -8.98
N PHE A 260 -5.85 -5.93 -7.78
CA PHE A 260 -4.96 -5.98 -6.62
C PHE A 260 -4.85 -7.40 -6.05
N SER A 261 -3.63 -7.79 -5.66
CA SER A 261 -3.36 -9.03 -4.93
C SER A 261 -2.30 -8.80 -3.87
N ALA A 262 -2.31 -9.66 -2.84
CA ALA A 262 -1.30 -9.69 -1.79
C ALA A 262 -0.96 -11.12 -1.40
N GLY A 263 0.26 -11.34 -0.89
CA GLY A 263 0.73 -12.64 -0.45
C GLY A 263 2.11 -12.52 0.20
N ASP A 264 2.79 -13.67 0.35
CA ASP A 264 4.18 -13.68 0.81
C ASP A 264 4.32 -12.98 2.15
N GLY A 265 3.68 -13.54 3.17
CA GLY A 265 3.63 -12.93 4.49
C GLY A 265 4.95 -13.10 5.24
N HIS A 266 5.50 -12.01 5.73
CA HIS A 266 6.72 -11.97 6.54
C HIS A 266 6.38 -11.58 7.98
N ALA A 267 6.70 -12.45 8.95
CA ALA A 267 6.57 -12.11 10.35
C ALA A 267 7.70 -11.17 10.81
N ALA A 268 8.89 -11.33 10.25
CA ALA A 268 10.06 -10.47 10.51
C ALA A 268 11.03 -10.50 9.34
N GLN A 269 11.67 -9.36 9.06
CA GLN A 269 12.75 -9.24 8.07
C GLN A 269 13.71 -8.13 8.45
N GLY A 270 15.00 -8.37 8.28
CA GLY A 270 16.02 -7.31 8.24
C GLY A 270 16.14 -6.72 6.83
N ASP A 271 16.58 -5.46 6.72
CA ASP A 271 16.94 -4.90 5.43
C ASP A 271 18.04 -5.76 4.77
N GLY A 272 17.89 -6.00 3.48
CA GLY A 272 18.77 -6.85 2.66
C GLY A 272 18.25 -8.24 2.40
N GLU A 273 17.40 -8.83 3.26
CA GLU A 273 16.83 -10.18 3.13
C GLU A 273 17.88 -11.24 2.73
N PHE A 274 19.00 -11.26 3.41
CA PHE A 274 20.26 -11.82 2.93
C PHE A 274 20.23 -13.28 2.49
N CYS A 275 19.42 -14.15 3.07
CA CYS A 275 19.37 -15.56 2.67
C CYS A 275 18.24 -15.91 1.69
N VAL A 276 17.60 -14.91 1.08
CA VAL A 276 16.49 -15.02 0.10
C VAL A 276 15.13 -15.39 0.70
N THR A 277 15.03 -15.45 1.99
CA THR A 277 13.80 -15.61 2.75
C THR A 277 13.86 -14.76 4.01
N ALA A 278 12.73 -14.19 4.36
CA ALA A 278 12.47 -13.59 5.66
C ALA A 278 12.16 -14.66 6.73
N LEU A 279 11.47 -14.32 7.78
CA LEU A 279 10.65 -15.24 8.56
C LEU A 279 9.29 -15.31 7.86
N GLU A 280 9.20 -16.22 6.90
CA GLU A 280 8.05 -16.44 6.05
C GLU A 280 6.89 -17.03 6.84
N THR A 281 5.66 -16.54 6.64
CA THR A 281 4.50 -17.08 7.33
C THR A 281 3.20 -16.76 6.57
N SER A 282 2.11 -17.37 6.97
CA SER A 282 0.77 -17.05 6.48
C SER A 282 0.20 -15.87 7.26
N LEU A 283 -0.20 -14.82 6.57
CA LEU A 283 -0.78 -13.61 7.17
C LEU A 283 -2.26 -13.46 6.84
N GLU A 284 -3.00 -12.92 7.78
CA GLU A 284 -4.24 -12.21 7.49
C GLU A 284 -4.01 -10.70 7.52
N GLY A 285 -4.71 -9.95 6.68
CA GLY A 285 -4.59 -8.51 6.64
C GLY A 285 -5.83 -7.82 6.10
N LYS A 286 -6.05 -6.58 6.52
CA LYS A 286 -7.13 -5.73 6.02
C LYS A 286 -6.56 -4.63 5.14
N PHE A 287 -7.11 -4.51 3.95
CA PHE A 287 -6.70 -3.53 2.95
C PHE A 287 -7.88 -2.65 2.56
N ARG A 288 -7.75 -1.33 2.71
CA ARG A 288 -8.70 -0.41 2.08
C ARG A 288 -8.19 -0.03 0.70
N LEU A 289 -9.04 -0.24 -0.31
CA LEU A 289 -8.71 -0.04 -1.72
C LEU A 289 -9.43 1.21 -2.25
N THR A 290 -8.69 2.28 -2.53
CA THR A 290 -9.27 3.54 -2.99
C THR A 290 -8.68 3.95 -4.34
N VAL A 291 -9.53 4.24 -5.31
CA VAL A 291 -9.12 4.74 -6.62
C VAL A 291 -8.90 6.25 -6.54
N MET A 292 -7.70 6.70 -6.89
CA MET A 292 -7.35 8.11 -7.06
C MET A 292 -7.32 8.41 -8.55
N ARG A 293 -8.14 9.37 -8.99
CA ARG A 293 -8.26 9.74 -10.40
C ARG A 293 -7.09 10.60 -10.85
N GLY A 294 -6.74 10.49 -12.15
CA GLY A 294 -5.81 11.39 -12.78
C GLY A 294 -6.30 12.85 -12.82
N ASP A 295 -5.43 13.77 -13.21
CA ASP A 295 -5.65 15.24 -13.13
C ASP A 295 -6.94 15.75 -13.80
N ASP A 296 -7.50 15.02 -14.77
CA ASP A 296 -8.70 15.44 -15.51
C ASP A 296 -10.01 15.24 -14.73
N GLU A 297 -10.02 14.47 -13.65
CA GLU A 297 -11.21 14.14 -12.87
C GLU A 297 -11.10 14.44 -11.36
N ILE A 298 -10.03 15.12 -10.89
CA ILE A 298 -9.99 15.58 -9.50
C ILE A 298 -11.10 16.62 -9.33
N PRO A 299 -12.15 16.34 -8.54
CA PRO A 299 -13.24 17.28 -8.37
C PRO A 299 -12.69 18.62 -7.87
N LYS A 300 -12.94 19.69 -8.62
CA LYS A 300 -12.65 21.05 -8.13
C LYS A 300 -13.44 21.24 -6.84
N LYS A 301 -12.75 21.07 -5.69
CA LYS A 301 -13.24 21.26 -4.31
C LYS A 301 -14.59 20.59 -4.00
N THR A 302 -14.57 19.38 -3.53
CA THR A 302 -15.57 18.97 -2.53
C THR A 302 -15.27 19.74 -1.26
N LYS A 303 -16.25 20.44 -0.71
CA LYS A 303 -16.12 21.34 0.47
C LYS A 303 -15.63 20.64 1.77
N SER A 304 -15.17 19.40 1.71
CA SER A 304 -14.76 18.59 2.85
C SER A 304 -13.34 17.99 2.78
N ALA A 305 -12.66 18.06 1.62
CA ALA A 305 -11.26 17.66 1.54
C ALA A 305 -10.37 18.83 1.96
N SER A 306 -9.36 18.59 2.78
CA SER A 306 -8.37 19.62 3.12
C SER A 306 -7.55 19.98 1.88
N ASP A 307 -7.06 21.21 1.78
CA ASP A 307 -6.15 21.62 0.68
C ASP A 307 -4.90 20.70 0.63
N ASP A 308 -4.59 20.01 1.72
CA ASP A 308 -3.49 19.07 1.87
C ASP A 308 -3.76 17.72 1.18
N ASP A 309 -4.98 17.18 1.27
CA ASP A 309 -5.35 15.93 0.59
C ASP A 309 -5.33 16.10 -0.93
N ASP A 310 -5.77 17.24 -1.44
CA ASP A 310 -5.71 17.57 -2.87
C ASP A 310 -4.26 17.77 -3.36
N ALA A 311 -3.38 18.32 -2.53
CA ALA A 311 -1.97 18.48 -2.85
C ALA A 311 -1.24 17.12 -2.88
N LEU A 312 -1.52 16.24 -1.92
CA LEU A 312 -0.98 14.88 -1.89
C LEU A 312 -1.46 14.07 -3.09
N ALA A 313 -2.76 14.14 -3.43
CA ALA A 313 -3.31 13.45 -4.58
C ALA A 313 -2.59 13.84 -5.88
N ARG A 314 -2.38 15.14 -6.14
CA ARG A 314 -1.62 15.62 -7.31
C ARG A 314 -0.15 15.19 -7.27
N ALA A 315 0.47 15.25 -6.09
CA ALA A 315 1.88 14.90 -5.94
C ALA A 315 2.16 13.41 -6.16
N VAL A 316 1.22 12.52 -5.81
CA VAL A 316 1.34 11.08 -6.06
C VAL A 316 1.44 10.76 -7.55
N PHE A 317 0.73 11.50 -8.41
CA PHE A 317 0.76 11.26 -9.85
C PHE A 317 2.01 11.82 -10.54
N ALA A 318 2.73 12.75 -9.89
CA ALA A 318 3.87 13.42 -10.50
C ALA A 318 5.00 12.43 -10.82
N ASN A 319 5.15 12.07 -12.10
CA ASN A 319 6.23 11.22 -12.64
C ASN A 319 6.37 9.84 -11.98
N MET A 320 5.30 9.28 -11.39
CA MET A 320 5.33 7.97 -10.75
C MET A 320 5.55 6.86 -11.78
N THR A 321 6.68 6.16 -11.68
CA THR A 321 7.04 5.00 -12.53
C THR A 321 7.05 3.70 -11.75
N ASN A 322 7.35 3.75 -10.45
CA ASN A 322 7.36 2.62 -9.53
C ASN A 322 6.36 2.87 -8.39
N PRO A 323 6.01 1.86 -7.62
CA PRO A 323 5.20 2.04 -6.42
C PRO A 323 5.83 3.05 -5.46
N ARG A 324 4.99 3.88 -4.87
CA ARG A 324 5.35 4.75 -3.76
C ARG A 324 4.59 4.34 -2.53
N ALA A 325 5.05 4.75 -1.37
CA ALA A 325 4.34 4.49 -0.14
C ALA A 325 4.47 5.65 0.84
N GLU A 326 3.65 5.61 1.87
CA GLU A 326 3.79 6.45 3.05
C GLU A 326 3.52 5.64 4.32
N THR A 327 4.19 6.02 5.38
CA THR A 327 3.92 5.60 6.75
C THR A 327 3.39 6.79 7.55
N GLU A 328 3.15 6.62 8.83
CA GLU A 328 2.82 7.74 9.72
C GLU A 328 3.88 8.85 9.64
N THR A 329 5.16 8.49 9.49
CA THR A 329 6.29 9.41 9.64
C THR A 329 7.05 9.72 8.36
N HIS A 330 6.92 8.91 7.30
CA HIS A 330 7.73 9.04 6.09
C HIS A 330 6.91 8.90 4.81
N PHE A 331 7.33 9.59 3.75
CA PHE A 331 7.05 9.24 2.37
C PHE A 331 8.17 8.34 1.85
N ILE A 332 7.83 7.34 1.03
CA ILE A 332 8.77 6.31 0.58
C ILE A 332 8.70 6.18 -0.95
N CYS A 333 9.84 6.33 -1.61
CA CYS A 333 10.03 6.00 -3.02
C CYS A 333 10.85 4.72 -3.14
N MET A 334 10.43 3.82 -4.02
CA MET A 334 11.11 2.55 -4.27
C MET A 334 11.57 2.48 -5.72
N ALA A 335 12.74 1.86 -5.95
CA ALA A 335 13.20 1.54 -7.29
C ALA A 335 13.91 0.19 -7.31
N PHE A 336 13.91 -0.41 -8.49
CA PHE A 336 14.34 -1.79 -8.70
C PHE A 336 15.34 -1.87 -9.85
N HIS A 337 16.50 -2.47 -9.61
CA HIS A 337 17.51 -2.69 -10.65
C HIS A 337 18.47 -3.81 -10.26
N GLU A 338 19.09 -4.48 -11.25
CA GLU A 338 20.12 -5.50 -11.00
C GLU A 338 21.35 -4.92 -10.31
N ASN A 339 21.71 -3.69 -10.67
CA ASN A 339 22.78 -2.92 -10.01
C ASN A 339 22.17 -2.06 -8.89
N LEU A 340 22.65 -2.23 -7.66
CA LEU A 340 22.14 -1.54 -6.48
C LEU A 340 22.37 -0.02 -6.53
N ASP A 341 23.52 0.42 -7.09
CA ASP A 341 23.81 1.85 -7.20
C ASP A 341 22.79 2.54 -8.12
N VAL A 342 22.41 1.88 -9.22
CA VAL A 342 21.37 2.37 -10.14
C VAL A 342 20.00 2.35 -9.45
N ALA A 343 19.68 1.31 -8.68
CA ALA A 343 18.43 1.29 -7.91
C ALA A 343 18.34 2.45 -6.93
N ALA A 344 19.43 2.73 -6.22
CA ALA A 344 19.52 3.85 -5.28
C ALA A 344 19.37 5.22 -5.98
N GLU A 345 20.02 5.41 -7.13
CA GLU A 345 19.89 6.62 -7.94
C GLU A 345 18.44 6.83 -8.41
N LEU A 346 17.81 5.79 -8.96
CA LEU A 346 16.41 5.86 -9.43
C LEU A 346 15.45 6.17 -8.29
N ALA A 347 15.62 5.56 -7.11
CA ALA A 347 14.81 5.85 -5.94
C ALA A 347 14.97 7.31 -5.48
N LEU A 348 16.19 7.85 -5.51
CA LEU A 348 16.45 9.25 -5.16
C LEU A 348 15.87 10.21 -6.19
N VAL A 349 15.98 9.91 -7.49
CA VAL A 349 15.37 10.72 -8.55
C VAL A 349 13.85 10.82 -8.36
N ASP A 350 13.19 9.69 -8.05
CA ASP A 350 11.76 9.67 -7.78
C ASP A 350 11.40 10.43 -6.50
N ALA A 351 12.20 10.30 -5.44
CA ALA A 351 12.02 11.03 -4.18
C ALA A 351 12.15 12.55 -4.39
N ILE A 352 13.14 13.01 -5.18
CA ILE A 352 13.30 14.42 -5.52
C ILE A 352 12.06 14.91 -6.31
N ALA A 353 11.59 14.14 -7.29
CA ALA A 353 10.42 14.51 -8.07
C ALA A 353 9.16 14.65 -7.19
N TRP A 354 8.94 13.72 -6.29
CA TRP A 354 7.80 13.74 -5.38
C TRP A 354 7.90 14.86 -4.35
N ALA A 355 9.06 15.03 -3.69
CA ALA A 355 9.27 16.12 -2.73
C ALA A 355 9.09 17.51 -3.38
N ARG A 356 9.54 17.69 -4.63
CA ARG A 356 9.30 18.92 -5.39
C ARG A 356 7.81 19.17 -5.63
N ALA A 357 7.05 18.14 -5.98
CA ALA A 357 5.61 18.24 -6.17
C ALA A 357 4.88 18.61 -4.86
N LEU A 358 5.33 18.05 -3.73
CA LEU A 358 4.76 18.33 -2.41
C LEU A 358 5.11 19.73 -1.88
N THR A 359 6.31 20.26 -2.19
CA THR A 359 6.83 21.46 -1.54
C THR A 359 6.92 22.67 -2.44
N GLY A 360 6.96 22.48 -3.77
CA GLY A 360 7.29 23.51 -4.74
C GLY A 360 8.76 23.96 -4.75
N ALA A 361 9.63 23.27 -3.98
CA ALA A 361 11.07 23.58 -3.91
C ALA A 361 11.83 23.24 -5.20
N SER A 362 12.98 23.84 -5.42
CA SER A 362 13.87 23.50 -6.54
C SER A 362 14.47 22.11 -6.36
N ALA A 363 14.85 21.44 -7.46
CA ALA A 363 15.53 20.14 -7.41
C ALA A 363 16.83 20.21 -6.59
N GLU A 364 17.59 21.30 -6.71
CA GLU A 364 18.81 21.51 -5.95
C GLU A 364 18.54 21.61 -4.44
N SER A 365 17.53 22.36 -4.03
CA SER A 365 17.14 22.47 -2.62
C SER A 365 16.73 21.14 -2.05
N VAL A 366 15.88 20.34 -2.77
CA VAL A 366 15.49 19.01 -2.35
C VAL A 366 16.70 18.07 -2.28
N TYR A 367 17.59 18.10 -3.27
CA TYR A 367 18.78 17.23 -3.29
C TYR A 367 19.72 17.51 -2.11
N ARG A 368 19.95 18.79 -1.79
CA ARG A 368 20.72 19.19 -0.59
C ARG A 368 20.05 18.71 0.69
N THR A 369 18.74 18.86 0.79
CA THR A 369 17.96 18.37 1.95
C THR A 369 18.02 16.86 2.05
N ALA A 370 17.92 16.13 0.94
CA ALA A 370 18.03 14.68 0.90
C ALA A 370 19.35 14.18 1.52
N SER A 371 20.46 14.84 1.22
CA SER A 371 21.77 14.51 1.81
C SER A 371 21.85 14.69 3.33
N LEU A 372 20.96 15.49 3.91
CA LEU A 372 20.98 15.83 5.34
C LEU A 372 19.90 15.10 6.15
N ALA A 373 18.81 14.65 5.49
CA ALA A 373 17.62 14.25 6.20
C ALA A 373 16.82 13.09 5.58
N PHE A 374 17.14 12.63 4.37
CA PHE A 374 16.46 11.46 3.81
C PHE A 374 17.32 10.21 4.04
N ASP A 375 16.66 9.09 4.26
CA ASP A 375 17.33 7.81 4.51
C ASP A 375 17.26 6.90 3.28
N LEU A 376 18.41 6.36 2.89
CA LEU A 376 18.50 5.29 1.90
C LEU A 376 18.43 3.94 2.63
N GLY A 377 17.46 3.10 2.26
CA GLY A 377 17.33 1.73 2.74
C GLY A 377 17.39 0.72 1.59
N ILE A 378 17.74 -0.50 1.93
CA ILE A 378 17.88 -1.60 0.97
C ILE A 378 16.99 -2.76 1.45
N PRO A 379 15.72 -2.81 1.06
CA PRO A 379 14.79 -3.85 1.50
C PRO A 379 15.27 -5.26 1.19
N GLN A 380 15.74 -5.54 -0.03
CA GLN A 380 16.29 -6.83 -0.42
C GLN A 380 17.38 -6.69 -1.52
N VAL A 381 18.29 -7.67 -1.58
CA VAL A 381 19.38 -7.76 -2.57
C VAL A 381 19.38 -9.10 -3.33
N VAL A 382 18.32 -9.89 -3.24
CA VAL A 382 18.34 -11.34 -3.54
C VAL A 382 17.38 -11.76 -4.68
N ASN A 383 16.47 -10.90 -5.13
CA ASN A 383 15.39 -11.24 -6.05
C ASN A 383 15.68 -10.94 -7.54
N GLY A 384 16.95 -10.99 -7.95
CA GLY A 384 17.39 -10.61 -9.29
C GLY A 384 17.45 -9.11 -9.47
N LEU A 385 16.30 -8.42 -9.37
CA LEU A 385 16.25 -6.96 -9.20
C LEU A 385 16.35 -6.63 -7.70
N LYS A 386 17.34 -5.84 -7.33
CA LYS A 386 17.52 -5.34 -5.96
C LYS A 386 16.58 -4.16 -5.72
N THR A 387 16.03 -4.06 -4.53
CA THR A 387 15.19 -2.92 -4.12
C THR A 387 16.02 -1.90 -3.36
N ALA A 388 15.96 -0.65 -3.78
CA ALA A 388 16.37 0.50 -2.97
C ALA A 388 15.15 1.35 -2.65
N ARG A 389 15.10 1.89 -1.41
CA ARG A 389 14.08 2.88 -1.02
C ARG A 389 14.72 4.15 -0.52
N VAL A 390 14.10 5.28 -0.80
CA VAL A 390 14.38 6.56 -0.14
C VAL A 390 13.20 6.92 0.74
N ALA A 391 13.45 7.04 2.04
CA ALA A 391 12.47 7.45 3.04
C ALA A 391 12.65 8.93 3.38
N MET A 392 11.62 9.72 3.13
CA MET A 392 11.60 11.17 3.34
C MET A 392 10.77 11.49 4.58
N PRO A 393 11.34 12.01 5.69
CA PRO A 393 10.56 12.36 6.87
C PRO A 393 9.48 13.40 6.55
N LYS A 394 8.22 13.10 6.88
CA LYS A 394 7.08 14.01 6.66
C LYS A 394 7.30 15.37 7.30
N ALA A 395 7.84 15.42 8.51
CA ALA A 395 8.16 16.68 9.20
C ALA A 395 9.15 17.57 8.41
N VAL A 396 10.12 16.97 7.70
CA VAL A 396 11.04 17.72 6.85
C VAL A 396 10.33 18.27 5.62
N ILE A 397 9.51 17.45 4.97
CA ILE A 397 8.71 17.86 3.81
C ILE A 397 7.74 19.00 4.18
N GLU A 398 7.05 18.90 5.30
CA GLU A 398 6.16 19.94 5.83
C GLU A 398 6.91 21.25 6.12
N SER A 399 8.09 21.15 6.74
CA SER A 399 8.96 22.31 6.99
C SER A 399 9.40 23.00 5.70
N MET A 400 9.79 22.23 4.68
CA MET A 400 10.16 22.75 3.37
C MET A 400 8.97 23.44 2.67
N ARG A 401 7.77 22.83 2.76
CA ARG A 401 6.54 23.39 2.22
C ARG A 401 6.19 24.73 2.86
N ALA A 402 6.25 24.81 4.19
CA ALA A 402 6.01 26.04 4.95
C ALA A 402 7.01 27.15 4.58
N ALA A 403 8.29 26.81 4.41
CA ALA A 403 9.32 27.77 3.97
C ALA A 403 9.06 28.29 2.54
N GLY A 404 8.65 27.40 1.62
CA GLY A 404 8.31 27.78 0.25
C GLY A 404 7.09 28.71 0.15
N VAL A 405 6.07 28.51 0.99
CA VAL A 405 4.92 29.41 1.10
C VAL A 405 5.34 30.78 1.60
N ALA A 406 6.12 30.84 2.67
CA ALA A 406 6.61 32.09 3.26
C ALA A 406 7.50 32.90 2.30
N GLU A 407 8.28 32.23 1.43
CA GLU A 407 9.09 32.90 0.42
C GLU A 407 8.24 33.51 -0.70
N LYS A 408 7.22 32.78 -1.18
CA LYS A 408 6.27 33.30 -2.16
C LYS A 408 5.49 34.49 -1.63
N GLU A 409 5.02 34.47 -0.40
CA GLU A 409 4.33 35.60 0.23
C GLU A 409 5.23 36.85 0.32
N LYS A 410 6.50 36.67 0.68
CA LYS A 410 7.47 37.79 0.68
C LYS A 410 7.72 38.36 -0.71
N GLU A 411 7.78 37.49 -1.73
CA GLU A 411 7.97 37.94 -3.11
C GLU A 411 6.77 38.73 -3.61
N VAL A 412 5.54 38.24 -3.33
CA VAL A 412 4.30 38.98 -3.65
C VAL A 412 4.29 40.37 -2.99
N LEU A 413 4.56 40.40 -1.67
CA LEU A 413 4.58 41.66 -0.91
C LEU A 413 5.66 42.63 -1.44
N ASN A 414 6.83 42.14 -1.84
CA ASN A 414 7.89 42.95 -2.42
C ASN A 414 7.51 43.50 -3.80
N ASN A 415 6.80 42.70 -4.61
CA ASN A 415 6.32 43.15 -5.92
C ASN A 415 5.25 44.23 -5.78
N GLU A 416 4.28 44.05 -4.88
CA GLU A 416 3.28 45.09 -4.56
C GLU A 416 3.93 46.38 -4.08
N ARG A 417 4.92 46.33 -3.21
CA ARG A 417 5.70 47.47 -2.76
C ARG A 417 6.44 48.17 -3.90
N ARG A 418 6.99 47.42 -4.87
CA ARG A 418 7.66 47.97 -6.07
C ARG A 418 6.66 48.65 -6.98
N GLU A 419 5.49 48.07 -7.18
CA GLU A 419 4.44 48.67 -8.01
C GLU A 419 3.88 49.95 -7.38
N THR A 420 3.64 49.92 -6.07
CA THR A 420 3.19 51.13 -5.33
C THR A 420 4.22 52.26 -5.42
N LYS A 421 5.51 51.97 -5.28
CA LYS A 421 6.58 52.96 -5.44
C LYS A 421 6.67 53.50 -6.86
N LYS A 422 6.47 52.68 -7.89
CA LYS A 422 6.44 53.11 -9.29
C LYS A 422 5.24 54.01 -9.57
N ALA A 423 4.07 53.69 -9.02
CA ALA A 423 2.87 54.51 -9.17
C ALA A 423 3.02 55.87 -8.48
N ALA A 424 3.57 55.89 -7.26
CA ALA A 424 3.85 57.14 -6.55
C ALA A 424 4.83 58.04 -7.30
N LYS A 425 5.92 57.48 -7.84
CA LYS A 425 6.91 58.25 -8.63
C LYS A 425 6.31 58.82 -9.94
N LYS A 426 5.42 58.07 -10.61
CA LYS A 426 4.74 58.53 -11.81
C LYS A 426 3.77 59.68 -11.50
N SER A 427 3.09 59.63 -10.36
CA SER A 427 2.19 60.71 -9.90
C SER A 427 2.94 61.97 -9.50
N GLU A 428 4.21 61.89 -9.03
CA GLU A 428 5.06 63.04 -8.73
C GLU A 428 5.67 63.65 -10.00
N GLU A 429 5.85 62.90 -11.07
CA GLU A 429 6.36 63.40 -12.38
C GLU A 429 5.26 64.01 -13.24
N GLU A 430 3.99 63.74 -12.94
CA GLU A 430 2.80 64.31 -13.66
C GLU A 430 2.24 65.58 -12.99
N LEU A 431 2.75 66.00 -11.82
CA LEU A 431 2.45 67.26 -11.10
C LEU A 431 3.53 68.33 -11.36
#